data_5d498ac6114738030d6a81b48e719ac4
#
_entry.id   5d498ac6114738030d6a81b48e719ac4
#
_cell.length_a   1.000
_cell.length_b   1.000
_cell.length_c   1.000
_cell.angle_alpha   90.00
_cell.angle_beta   90.00
_cell.angle_gamma   90.00
#
_symmetry.space_group_name_H-M   'P 1'
#
loop_
_entity.id
_entity.type
_entity.pdbx_description
1 polymer ?
#
loop_
_entity_poly.entity_id
_entity_poly.type
_entity_poly.pdbx_seq_one_letter_code
_entity_poly.pdbx_strand_id
1 'polypeptide(L)'
;MSSNQNLWETLDSEICRNHQRAYELLGTDLLTIFSYVEPNISNAHCYSHQIYQLFLRVCTEFEAVCKLACNRLLIEPQKSNNYNFTTYQRLQNCSGNWKRDGFLVPSGSLSDYQFHIHYWNQLIQPLHSFGNVLGKRKPDWYDDYNSVKHNRLKHFDKANLQNLVLAFFGLCALLDWQGIRANTWVTEVVDNYILIGEKFGYFTVGSDEGPTSRVHF
;
A
#
# COMPACT_ATOMS: atom_id res chain seq x y z
N MET A 1 -30.16 -10.40 18.59
CA MET A 1 -28.76 -9.89 18.44
C MET A 1 -28.10 -10.31 17.12
N SER A 2 -28.66 -11.23 16.32
CA SER A 2 -28.00 -11.80 15.12
C SER A 2 -28.13 -10.96 13.81
N SER A 3 -29.14 -10.13 13.65
CA SER A 3 -29.39 -9.41 12.39
C SER A 3 -28.42 -8.21 12.14
N ASN A 4 -28.01 -7.52 13.19
CA ASN A 4 -27.10 -6.38 13.02
C ASN A 4 -25.66 -6.82 12.76
N GLN A 5 -25.22 -7.95 13.31
CA GLN A 5 -23.87 -8.48 13.10
C GLN A 5 -23.65 -8.88 11.64
N ASN A 6 -24.62 -9.55 11.01
CA ASN A 6 -24.57 -9.91 9.60
C ASN A 6 -24.54 -8.70 8.65
N LEU A 7 -25.19 -7.59 9.02
CA LEU A 7 -25.20 -6.38 8.21
C LEU A 7 -23.81 -5.69 8.20
N TRP A 8 -23.14 -5.60 9.34
CA TRP A 8 -21.80 -5.01 9.44
C TRP A 8 -20.74 -5.84 8.71
N GLU A 9 -20.79 -7.17 8.83
CA GLU A 9 -19.89 -8.07 8.11
C GLU A 9 -20.07 -7.95 6.59
N THR A 10 -21.31 -7.82 6.11
CA THR A 10 -21.60 -7.63 4.69
C THR A 10 -21.08 -6.28 4.19
N LEU A 11 -21.32 -5.21 4.93
CA LEU A 11 -20.87 -3.87 4.55
C LEU A 11 -19.35 -3.76 4.53
N ASP A 12 -18.67 -4.33 5.51
CA ASP A 12 -17.21 -4.35 5.56
C ASP A 12 -16.61 -5.16 4.43
N SER A 13 -17.19 -6.30 4.08
CA SER A 13 -16.76 -7.11 2.94
C SER A 13 -16.93 -6.38 1.60
N GLU A 14 -17.94 -5.54 1.45
CA GLU A 14 -18.14 -4.70 0.27
C GLU A 14 -17.08 -3.59 0.19
N ILE A 15 -16.82 -2.91 1.30
CA ILE A 15 -15.77 -1.90 1.38
C ILE A 15 -14.40 -2.49 1.03
N CYS A 16 -14.07 -3.66 1.56
CA CYS A 16 -12.82 -4.36 1.25
C CYS A 16 -12.71 -4.69 -0.25
N ARG A 17 -13.78 -5.20 -0.86
CA ARG A 17 -13.83 -5.51 -2.30
C ARG A 17 -13.64 -4.26 -3.16
N ASN A 18 -14.19 -3.13 -2.75
CA ASN A 18 -14.05 -1.88 -3.48
C ASN A 18 -12.60 -1.39 -3.46
N HIS A 19 -11.90 -1.42 -2.32
CA HIS A 19 -10.49 -1.09 -2.23
C HIS A 19 -9.60 -2.08 -2.99
N GLN A 20 -9.91 -3.37 -2.90
CA GLN A 20 -9.24 -4.40 -3.70
C GLN A 20 -9.39 -4.12 -5.20
N ARG A 21 -10.62 -3.83 -5.66
CA ARG A 21 -10.87 -3.51 -7.06
C ARG A 21 -10.16 -2.23 -7.51
N ALA A 22 -10.13 -1.19 -6.67
CA ALA A 22 -9.38 0.03 -6.96
C ALA A 22 -7.88 -0.27 -7.13
N TYR A 23 -7.30 -1.08 -6.25
CA TYR A 23 -5.90 -1.50 -6.34
C TYR A 23 -5.59 -2.28 -7.63
N GLU A 24 -6.46 -3.22 -8.03
CA GLU A 24 -6.31 -3.98 -9.28
C GLU A 24 -6.30 -3.05 -10.50
N LEU A 25 -7.19 -2.06 -10.55
CA LEU A 25 -7.23 -1.09 -11.63
C LEU A 25 -5.98 -0.20 -11.67
N LEU A 26 -5.50 0.25 -10.50
CA LEU A 26 -4.26 1.01 -10.39
C LEU A 26 -3.05 0.17 -10.84
N GLY A 27 -3.02 -1.13 -10.54
CA GLY A 27 -2.01 -2.05 -11.02
C GLY A 27 -2.03 -2.22 -12.54
N THR A 28 -3.21 -2.33 -13.16
CA THR A 28 -3.37 -2.38 -14.61
C THR A 28 -2.81 -1.11 -15.27
N ASP A 29 -3.11 0.06 -14.69
CA ASP A 29 -2.62 1.33 -15.21
C ASP A 29 -1.09 1.45 -15.04
N LEU A 30 -0.53 0.93 -13.95
CA LEU A 30 0.92 0.87 -13.74
C LEU A 30 1.62 0.02 -14.80
N LEU A 31 1.06 -1.16 -15.11
CA LEU A 31 1.57 -2.01 -16.19
C LEU A 31 1.49 -1.33 -17.56
N THR A 32 0.42 -0.56 -17.79
CA THR A 32 0.31 0.24 -19.02
C THR A 32 1.45 1.26 -19.10
N ILE A 33 1.84 1.89 -17.99
CA ILE A 33 3.03 2.76 -17.98
C ILE A 33 4.30 1.98 -18.28
N PHE A 34 4.47 0.78 -17.70
CA PHE A 34 5.64 -0.06 -17.94
C PHE A 34 5.75 -0.57 -19.38
N SER A 35 4.65 -0.60 -20.15
CA SER A 35 4.71 -0.91 -21.58
C SER A 35 5.32 0.22 -22.43
N TYR A 36 5.44 1.44 -21.88
CA TYR A 36 6.04 2.61 -22.54
C TYR A 36 7.34 3.08 -21.89
N VAL A 37 7.51 2.84 -20.61
CA VAL A 37 8.69 3.24 -19.84
C VAL A 37 9.20 2.00 -19.13
N GLU A 38 10.35 1.52 -19.59
CA GLU A 38 11.00 0.36 -18.96
C GLU A 38 11.18 0.60 -17.45
N PRO A 39 10.69 -0.31 -16.57
CA PRO A 39 10.79 -0.16 -15.12
C PRO A 39 12.22 -0.41 -14.62
N ASN A 40 13.20 0.24 -15.23
CA ASN A 40 14.61 0.20 -14.87
C ASN A 40 14.96 1.36 -13.96
N ILE A 41 15.95 1.17 -13.09
CA ILE A 41 16.41 2.21 -12.17
C ILE A 41 16.89 3.49 -12.89
N SER A 42 17.42 3.37 -14.11
CA SER A 42 17.80 4.52 -14.94
C SER A 42 16.61 5.41 -15.31
N ASN A 43 15.40 4.86 -15.32
CA ASN A 43 14.16 5.57 -15.61
C ASN A 43 13.41 6.01 -14.33
N ALA A 44 13.99 5.81 -13.16
CA ALA A 44 13.35 6.12 -11.87
C ALA A 44 12.85 7.57 -11.76
N HIS A 45 13.58 8.50 -12.35
CA HIS A 45 13.24 9.92 -12.37
C HIS A 45 12.43 10.36 -13.59
N CYS A 46 12.02 9.43 -14.46
CA CYS A 46 11.13 9.74 -15.57
C CYS A 46 9.77 10.21 -15.02
N TYR A 47 9.26 11.29 -15.57
CA TYR A 47 7.95 11.84 -15.23
C TYR A 47 7.15 12.19 -16.48
N SER A 48 5.84 12.06 -16.38
CA SER A 48 4.90 12.39 -17.46
C SER A 48 3.53 12.72 -16.88
N HIS A 49 2.62 13.22 -17.69
CA HIS A 49 1.23 13.44 -17.26
C HIS A 49 0.53 12.14 -16.86
N GLN A 50 0.83 11.02 -17.49
CA GLN A 50 0.27 9.72 -17.13
C GLN A 50 0.81 9.23 -15.79
N ILE A 51 2.13 9.32 -15.55
CA ILE A 51 2.75 9.00 -14.26
C ILE A 51 2.17 9.90 -13.17
N TYR A 52 2.05 11.20 -13.41
CA TYR A 52 1.46 12.15 -12.48
C TYR A 52 0.01 11.78 -12.11
N GLN A 53 -0.84 11.50 -13.10
CA GLN A 53 -2.24 11.16 -12.85
C GLN A 53 -2.37 9.87 -12.05
N LEU A 54 -1.59 8.84 -12.39
CA LEU A 54 -1.60 7.58 -11.66
C LEU A 54 -1.05 7.77 -10.24
N PHE A 55 0.04 8.52 -10.08
CA PHE A 55 0.61 8.83 -8.77
C PHE A 55 -0.40 9.48 -7.83
N LEU A 56 -1.15 10.49 -8.30
CA LEU A 56 -2.20 11.12 -7.51
C LEU A 56 -3.31 10.14 -7.13
N ARG A 57 -3.73 9.26 -8.04
CA ARG A 57 -4.78 8.26 -7.79
C ARG A 57 -4.33 7.24 -6.76
N VAL A 58 -3.10 6.73 -6.89
CA VAL A 58 -2.51 5.78 -5.92
C VAL A 58 -2.44 6.42 -4.53
N CYS A 59 -1.96 7.65 -4.42
CA CYS A 59 -1.85 8.34 -3.14
C CYS A 59 -3.23 8.65 -2.53
N THR A 60 -4.23 8.97 -3.36
CA THR A 60 -5.60 9.19 -2.89
C THR A 60 -6.20 7.90 -2.33
N GLU A 61 -5.97 6.77 -3.01
CA GLU A 61 -6.41 5.47 -2.53
C GLU A 61 -5.68 5.08 -1.24
N PHE A 62 -4.37 5.34 -1.15
CA PHE A 62 -3.60 5.15 0.08
C PHE A 62 -4.21 5.93 1.27
N GLU A 63 -4.57 7.21 1.07
CA GLU A 63 -5.23 8.01 2.10
C GLU A 63 -6.60 7.43 2.50
N ALA A 64 -7.38 6.95 1.53
CA ALA A 64 -8.68 6.32 1.78
C ALA A 64 -8.54 5.03 2.61
N VAL A 65 -7.56 4.18 2.28
CA VAL A 65 -7.27 2.93 3.01
C VAL A 65 -6.69 3.21 4.39
N CYS A 66 -5.85 4.25 4.57
CA CYS A 66 -5.41 4.72 5.89
C CYS A 66 -6.59 5.15 6.77
N LYS A 67 -7.54 5.89 6.19
CA LYS A 67 -8.75 6.33 6.90
C LYS A 67 -9.61 5.14 7.30
N LEU A 68 -9.78 4.15 6.43
CA LEU A 68 -10.47 2.91 6.76
C LEU A 68 -9.81 2.20 7.95
N ALA A 69 -8.48 2.06 7.93
CA ALA A 69 -7.72 1.47 9.03
C ALA A 69 -7.91 2.24 10.34
N CYS A 70 -7.84 3.57 10.30
CA CYS A 70 -8.09 4.41 11.48
C CYS A 70 -9.51 4.19 12.04
N ASN A 71 -10.53 4.15 11.18
CA ASN A 71 -11.92 3.92 11.60
C ASN A 71 -12.08 2.54 12.25
N ARG A 72 -11.51 1.48 11.66
CA ARG A 72 -11.53 0.12 12.21
C ARG A 72 -10.87 0.02 13.58
N LEU A 73 -9.79 0.78 13.79
CA LEU A 73 -9.02 0.79 15.03
C LEU A 73 -9.48 1.88 16.01
N LEU A 74 -10.55 2.61 15.71
CA LEU A 74 -11.07 3.76 16.46
C LEU A 74 -10.00 4.80 16.77
N ILE A 75 -9.14 5.07 15.80
CA ILE A 75 -8.14 6.13 15.87
C ILE A 75 -8.80 7.45 15.42
N GLU A 76 -9.15 8.28 16.35
CA GLU A 76 -9.76 9.59 16.12
C GLU A 76 -8.73 10.63 15.64
N PRO A 77 -9.08 11.53 14.70
CA PRO A 77 -8.20 12.63 14.33
C PRO A 77 -7.98 13.56 15.52
N GLN A 78 -6.75 14.06 15.70
CA GLN A 78 -6.37 14.88 16.85
C GLN A 78 -6.98 16.30 16.85
N LYS A 79 -7.30 16.84 15.68
CA LYS A 79 -7.90 18.19 15.53
C LYS A 79 -8.91 18.16 14.41
N SER A 80 -10.09 18.72 14.66
CA SER A 80 -11.19 18.84 13.71
C SER A 80 -11.32 17.61 12.82
N ASN A 81 -12.38 16.96 12.68
CA ASN A 81 -12.72 15.72 11.92
C ASN A 81 -11.92 15.41 10.64
N ASN A 82 -10.73 16.01 10.46
CA ASN A 82 -9.87 15.85 9.31
C ASN A 82 -8.76 14.85 9.59
N TYR A 83 -8.86 13.69 8.97
CA TYR A 83 -7.76 12.74 8.90
C TYR A 83 -6.60 13.36 8.13
N ASN A 84 -5.41 13.27 8.71
CA ASN A 84 -4.16 13.72 8.10
C ASN A 84 -3.06 12.70 8.38
N PHE A 85 -1.89 12.92 7.79
CA PHE A 85 -0.78 11.98 7.93
C PHE A 85 -0.37 11.73 9.39
N THR A 86 -0.46 12.74 10.27
CA THR A 86 -0.18 12.57 11.71
C THR A 86 -1.15 11.59 12.38
N THR A 87 -2.41 11.57 11.93
CA THR A 87 -3.39 10.56 12.38
C THR A 87 -3.01 9.18 11.85
N TYR A 88 -2.62 9.07 10.57
CA TYR A 88 -2.23 7.81 9.94
C TYR A 88 -0.98 7.20 10.58
N GLN A 89 -0.02 8.00 11.01
CA GLN A 89 1.18 7.51 11.71
C GLN A 89 0.87 6.72 12.98
N ARG A 90 -0.28 6.95 13.59
CA ARG A 90 -0.71 6.21 14.79
C ARG A 90 -1.03 4.75 14.49
N LEU A 91 -1.27 4.38 13.22
CA LEU A 91 -1.44 2.99 12.79
C LEU A 91 -0.20 2.15 13.11
N GLN A 92 1.00 2.75 13.03
CA GLN A 92 2.26 2.09 13.36
C GLN A 92 2.32 1.54 14.80
N ASN A 93 1.66 2.22 15.74
CA ASN A 93 1.64 1.83 17.14
C ASN A 93 0.57 0.78 17.45
N CYS A 94 -0.19 0.36 16.47
CA CYS A 94 -1.25 -0.63 16.59
C CYS A 94 -0.75 -2.06 16.28
N SER A 95 0.55 -2.30 16.33
CA SER A 95 1.13 -3.64 16.17
C SER A 95 0.75 -4.54 17.34
N GLY A 96 0.00 -5.58 17.05
CA GLY A 96 -0.42 -6.58 18.02
C GLY A 96 -1.66 -7.33 17.53
N ASN A 97 -1.83 -8.57 17.97
CA ASN A 97 -3.00 -9.42 17.66
C ASN A 97 -4.30 -8.85 18.26
N TRP A 98 -4.79 -7.77 17.70
CA TRP A 98 -6.07 -7.21 18.10
C TRP A 98 -7.19 -7.90 17.34
N LYS A 99 -7.96 -8.72 18.02
CA LYS A 99 -9.29 -9.08 17.57
C LYS A 99 -10.24 -7.99 18.03
N ARG A 100 -10.66 -7.12 17.14
CA ARG A 100 -11.79 -6.24 17.36
C ARG A 100 -12.81 -6.50 16.27
N ASP A 101 -14.03 -6.82 16.65
CA ASP A 101 -15.18 -7.04 15.77
C ASP A 101 -14.92 -8.06 14.64
N GLY A 102 -14.07 -9.08 14.88
CA GLY A 102 -13.75 -10.12 13.92
C GLY A 102 -12.55 -9.84 13.02
N PHE A 103 -11.91 -8.66 13.10
CA PHE A 103 -10.71 -8.34 12.32
C PHE A 103 -9.45 -8.78 13.03
N LEU A 104 -8.61 -9.53 12.32
CA LEU A 104 -7.22 -9.79 12.71
C LEU A 104 -6.38 -8.60 12.21
N VAL A 105 -5.86 -7.79 13.13
CA VAL A 105 -4.77 -6.88 12.79
C VAL A 105 -3.48 -7.70 12.77
N PRO A 106 -2.72 -7.73 11.66
CA PRO A 106 -1.52 -8.52 11.55
C PRO A 106 -0.49 -8.17 12.63
N SER A 107 0.28 -9.15 13.03
CA SER A 107 1.38 -9.01 13.98
C SER A 107 2.63 -8.46 13.29
N GLY A 108 2.64 -7.22 12.84
CA GLY A 108 3.79 -6.62 12.18
C GLY A 108 3.67 -5.12 12.07
N SER A 109 4.81 -4.46 11.97
CA SER A 109 4.86 -3.03 11.76
C SER A 109 4.73 -2.72 10.27
N LEU A 110 3.95 -1.70 9.92
CA LEU A 110 3.87 -1.19 8.54
C LEU A 110 5.24 -0.78 7.98
N SER A 111 6.17 -0.34 8.84
CA SER A 111 7.54 0.01 8.44
C SER A 111 8.39 -1.19 8.05
N ASP A 112 7.99 -2.40 8.42
CA ASP A 112 8.79 -3.60 8.19
C ASP A 112 8.54 -4.23 6.81
N TYR A 113 7.52 -3.74 6.10
CA TYR A 113 7.20 -4.22 4.75
C TYR A 113 8.32 -3.88 3.77
N GLN A 114 8.86 -4.92 3.13
CA GLN A 114 9.94 -4.84 2.18
C GLN A 114 9.53 -5.52 0.88
N PHE A 115 9.91 -4.91 -0.25
CA PHE A 115 9.65 -5.46 -1.58
C PHE A 115 10.95 -5.45 -2.37
N HIS A 116 11.26 -6.55 -3.04
CA HIS A 116 12.39 -6.60 -3.96
C HIS A 116 11.91 -6.27 -5.36
N ILE A 117 12.38 -5.17 -5.92
CA ILE A 117 12.09 -4.80 -7.30
C ILE A 117 13.14 -5.43 -8.21
N HIS A 118 12.76 -6.46 -8.95
CA HIS A 118 13.68 -7.24 -9.77
C HIS A 118 14.45 -6.36 -10.78
N TYR A 119 13.74 -5.51 -11.53
CA TYR A 119 14.36 -4.64 -12.53
C TYR A 119 15.25 -3.53 -11.94
N TRP A 120 15.09 -3.20 -10.68
CA TRP A 120 15.98 -2.25 -9.98
C TRP A 120 17.10 -2.98 -9.24
N ASN A 121 17.00 -4.31 -9.11
CA ASN A 121 17.87 -5.12 -8.25
C ASN A 121 18.02 -4.49 -6.86
N GLN A 122 16.91 -4.00 -6.32
CA GLN A 122 16.89 -3.22 -5.09
C GLN A 122 15.74 -3.63 -4.18
N LEU A 123 16.06 -3.72 -2.89
CA LEU A 123 15.06 -3.84 -1.83
C LEU A 123 14.51 -2.46 -1.48
N ILE A 124 13.19 -2.30 -1.54
CA ILE A 124 12.52 -1.07 -1.14
C ILE A 124 11.70 -1.28 0.12
N GLN A 125 11.60 -0.23 0.93
CA GLN A 125 10.74 -0.14 2.12
C GLN A 125 9.86 1.09 1.99
N PRO A 126 8.72 1.02 1.30
CA PRO A 126 7.92 2.19 0.95
C PRO A 126 7.35 2.93 2.15
N LEU A 127 7.20 2.23 3.29
CA LEU A 127 6.68 2.76 4.55
C LEU A 127 7.74 2.83 5.67
N HIS A 128 9.01 2.70 5.34
CA HIS A 128 10.12 2.72 6.30
C HIS A 128 10.07 3.91 7.29
N SER A 129 9.71 5.09 6.83
CA SER A 129 9.61 6.29 7.68
C SER A 129 8.21 6.57 8.23
N PHE A 130 7.27 5.62 8.05
CA PHE A 130 5.88 5.79 8.49
C PHE A 130 5.77 5.95 10.02
N GLY A 131 6.66 5.35 10.79
CA GLY A 131 6.63 5.26 12.24
C GLY A 131 7.65 6.12 12.99
N ASN A 132 8.08 7.26 12.47
CA ASN A 132 9.02 8.16 13.17
C ASN A 132 10.45 7.62 13.31
N VAL A 133 10.86 6.69 12.47
CA VAL A 133 12.24 6.18 12.44
C VAL A 133 13.16 7.29 11.92
N LEU A 134 14.25 7.55 12.62
CA LEU A 134 15.28 8.53 12.25
C LEU A 134 14.78 10.00 12.14
N GLY A 135 13.71 10.37 12.85
CA GLY A 135 13.22 11.76 12.84
C GLY A 135 12.43 12.16 11.59
N LYS A 136 12.32 11.31 10.57
CA LYS A 136 11.42 11.50 9.44
C LYS A 136 10.03 11.06 9.85
N ARG A 137 9.05 11.94 9.62
CA ARG A 137 7.65 11.68 10.00
C ARG A 137 6.80 11.13 8.87
N LYS A 138 7.28 11.18 7.63
CA LYS A 138 6.54 10.77 6.44
C LYS A 138 7.47 10.07 5.44
N PRO A 139 6.98 9.15 4.62
CA PRO A 139 7.71 8.68 3.45
C PRO A 139 8.02 9.85 2.50
N ASP A 140 9.21 9.84 1.90
CA ASP A 140 9.63 10.92 0.99
C ASP A 140 8.66 11.07 -0.19
N TRP A 141 8.18 9.94 -0.75
CA TRP A 141 7.18 9.94 -1.82
C TRP A 141 5.84 10.62 -1.40
N TYR A 142 5.46 10.54 -0.12
CA TYR A 142 4.24 11.17 0.37
C TYR A 142 4.41 12.69 0.53
N ASP A 143 5.60 13.16 0.93
CA ASP A 143 5.92 14.59 0.94
C ASP A 143 5.97 15.16 -0.48
N ASP A 144 6.50 14.39 -1.44
CA ASP A 144 6.50 14.73 -2.85
C ASP A 144 5.08 14.75 -3.43
N TYR A 145 4.22 13.79 -3.08
CA TYR A 145 2.79 13.83 -3.41
C TYR A 145 2.12 15.13 -2.94
N ASN A 146 2.34 15.53 -1.69
CA ASN A 146 1.78 16.79 -1.19
C ASN A 146 2.32 18.01 -1.95
N SER A 147 3.61 18.03 -2.27
CA SER A 147 4.23 19.10 -3.05
C SER A 147 3.59 19.23 -4.42
N VAL A 148 3.40 18.11 -5.12
CA VAL A 148 2.79 18.06 -6.47
C VAL A 148 1.31 18.42 -6.41
N LYS A 149 0.56 17.92 -5.42
CA LYS A 149 -0.87 18.17 -5.22
C LYS A 149 -1.16 19.67 -5.02
N HIS A 150 -0.30 20.36 -4.28
CA HIS A 150 -0.49 21.77 -3.97
C HIS A 150 0.10 22.73 -5.01
N ASN A 151 1.20 22.36 -5.68
CA ASN A 151 1.84 23.18 -6.69
C ASN A 151 2.50 22.34 -7.79
N ARG A 152 1.66 21.80 -8.68
CA ARG A 152 2.11 20.99 -9.81
C ARG A 152 3.13 21.72 -10.69
N LEU A 153 2.92 22.98 -10.97
CA LEU A 153 3.79 23.73 -11.89
C LEU A 153 5.24 23.78 -11.41
N LYS A 154 5.44 23.84 -10.11
CA LYS A 154 6.79 23.90 -9.50
C LYS A 154 7.40 22.53 -9.25
N HIS A 155 6.58 21.50 -9.04
CA HIS A 155 7.02 20.22 -8.51
C HIS A 155 6.60 19.04 -9.40
N PHE A 156 6.36 19.27 -10.70
CA PHE A 156 5.86 18.23 -11.58
C PHE A 156 6.84 17.05 -11.72
N ASP A 157 8.13 17.31 -11.68
CA ASP A 157 9.24 16.33 -11.69
C ASP A 157 9.22 15.36 -10.51
N LYS A 158 8.59 15.76 -9.40
CA LYS A 158 8.42 14.90 -8.22
C LYS A 158 7.37 13.80 -8.44
N ALA A 159 6.47 13.96 -9.40
CA ALA A 159 5.57 12.90 -9.85
C ALA A 159 6.30 11.99 -10.83
N ASN A 160 7.35 11.34 -10.37
CA ASN A 160 8.20 10.47 -11.17
C ASN A 160 7.91 8.97 -10.92
N LEU A 161 8.50 8.12 -11.74
CA LEU A 161 8.28 6.68 -11.70
C LEU A 161 8.65 6.07 -10.36
N GLN A 162 9.75 6.51 -9.74
CA GLN A 162 10.17 6.02 -8.44
C GLN A 162 9.13 6.28 -7.35
N ASN A 163 8.64 7.51 -7.27
CA ASN A 163 7.62 7.88 -6.30
C ASN A 163 6.29 7.17 -6.53
N LEU A 164 5.91 6.99 -7.81
CA LEU A 164 4.73 6.19 -8.17
C LEU A 164 4.87 4.74 -7.69
N VAL A 165 6.00 4.09 -7.96
CA VAL A 165 6.26 2.71 -7.56
C VAL A 165 6.27 2.58 -6.04
N LEU A 166 6.98 3.47 -5.33
CA LEU A 166 7.00 3.47 -3.87
C LEU A 166 5.60 3.67 -3.25
N ALA A 167 4.80 4.58 -3.80
CA ALA A 167 3.42 4.80 -3.34
C ALA A 167 2.54 3.58 -3.58
N PHE A 168 2.65 2.93 -4.76
CA PHE A 168 1.88 1.74 -5.11
C PHE A 168 2.19 0.58 -4.15
N PHE A 169 3.47 0.35 -3.83
CA PHE A 169 3.86 -0.67 -2.86
C PHE A 169 3.53 -0.27 -1.41
N GLY A 170 3.51 1.01 -1.10
CA GLY A 170 2.97 1.51 0.16
C GLY A 170 1.50 1.19 0.33
N LEU A 171 0.70 1.33 -0.73
CA LEU A 171 -0.70 0.93 -0.76
C LEU A 171 -0.86 -0.58 -0.62
N CYS A 172 -0.04 -1.36 -1.34
CA CYS A 172 -0.02 -2.83 -1.23
C CYS A 172 0.22 -3.28 0.22
N ALA A 173 1.27 -2.76 0.85
CA ALA A 173 1.59 -3.06 2.24
C ALA A 173 0.43 -2.74 3.20
N LEU A 174 -0.22 -1.60 3.00
CA LEU A 174 -1.32 -1.15 3.85
C LEU A 174 -2.58 -2.00 3.68
N LEU A 175 -2.89 -2.44 2.47
CA LEU A 175 -4.01 -3.35 2.18
C LEU A 175 -3.75 -4.72 2.80
N ASP A 176 -2.56 -5.29 2.61
CA ASP A 176 -2.18 -6.56 3.20
C ASP A 176 -2.19 -6.49 4.73
N TRP A 177 -1.64 -5.43 5.30
CA TRP A 177 -1.64 -5.20 6.74
C TRP A 177 -3.06 -5.19 7.34
N GLN A 178 -4.07 -4.77 6.58
CA GLN A 178 -5.47 -4.82 6.99
C GLN A 178 -6.18 -6.14 6.66
N GLY A 179 -5.49 -7.12 6.07
CA GLY A 179 -6.07 -8.37 5.62
C GLY A 179 -7.01 -8.21 4.41
N ILE A 180 -6.94 -7.07 3.73
CA ILE A 180 -7.61 -6.85 2.45
C ILE A 180 -6.73 -7.48 1.39
N ARG A 181 -6.94 -8.76 1.12
CA ARG A 181 -6.11 -9.50 0.18
C ARG A 181 -6.37 -8.99 -1.24
N ALA A 182 -5.31 -8.52 -1.89
CA ALA A 182 -5.29 -8.49 -3.34
C ALA A 182 -5.48 -9.94 -3.83
N ASN A 183 -6.38 -10.17 -4.79
CA ASN A 183 -6.48 -11.46 -5.45
C ASN A 183 -5.11 -11.85 -6.01
N THR A 184 -4.85 -13.16 -6.12
CA THR A 184 -3.65 -13.77 -6.73
C THR A 184 -3.22 -13.11 -8.04
N TRP A 185 -4.13 -12.49 -8.76
CA TRP A 185 -3.84 -11.77 -10.00
C TRP A 185 -2.90 -10.55 -9.83
N VAL A 186 -3.00 -9.80 -8.74
CA VAL A 186 -2.09 -8.68 -8.48
C VAL A 186 -0.71 -9.19 -8.08
N THR A 187 -0.66 -10.31 -7.38
CA THR A 187 0.59 -11.02 -7.12
C THR A 187 1.21 -11.54 -8.42
N GLU A 188 0.46 -12.14 -9.34
CA GLU A 188 1.00 -12.59 -10.64
C GLU A 188 1.54 -11.44 -11.49
N VAL A 189 0.87 -10.30 -11.51
CA VAL A 189 1.31 -9.11 -12.23
C VAL A 189 2.54 -8.50 -11.57
N VAL A 190 2.54 -8.47 -10.24
CA VAL A 190 3.66 -8.01 -9.42
C VAL A 190 4.81 -9.03 -9.49
N ASP A 191 4.55 -10.33 -9.48
CA ASP A 191 5.57 -11.39 -9.56
C ASP A 191 6.33 -11.38 -10.89
N ASN A 192 5.71 -11.01 -11.99
CA ASN A 192 6.41 -10.86 -13.27
C ASN A 192 7.39 -9.66 -13.28
N TYR A 193 7.19 -8.67 -12.43
CA TYR A 193 8.02 -7.46 -12.33
C TYR A 193 8.72 -7.32 -10.98
N ILE A 194 8.25 -8.04 -9.93
CA ILE A 194 8.68 -7.84 -8.56
C ILE A 194 8.66 -9.17 -7.82
N LEU A 195 9.83 -9.67 -7.47
CA LEU A 195 9.95 -10.75 -6.50
C LEU A 195 9.70 -10.19 -5.10
N ILE A 196 8.63 -10.64 -4.47
CA ILE A 196 8.37 -10.38 -3.06
C ILE A 196 9.42 -11.16 -2.26
N GLY A 197 10.26 -10.44 -1.51
CA GLY A 197 11.34 -11.06 -0.74
C GLY A 197 10.85 -12.11 0.27
N GLU A 198 11.66 -13.11 0.55
CA GLU A 198 11.36 -14.26 1.41
C GLU A 198 10.90 -13.92 2.85
N LYS A 199 10.96 -12.67 3.27
CA LYS A 199 10.46 -12.20 4.57
C LYS A 199 8.94 -11.98 4.63
N PHE A 200 8.23 -12.11 3.53
CA PHE A 200 6.77 -12.21 3.53
C PHE A 200 6.28 -13.61 3.93
N GLY A 201 6.89 -14.21 4.93
CA GLY A 201 6.38 -15.42 5.58
C GLY A 201 4.98 -15.28 6.20
N TYR A 202 4.28 -14.21 5.91
CA TYR A 202 2.90 -13.95 6.36
C TYR A 202 1.86 -14.12 5.25
N PHE A 203 2.27 -14.44 4.02
CA PHE A 203 1.34 -14.90 2.98
C PHE A 203 0.96 -16.39 3.10
N THR A 204 1.30 -17.04 4.18
CA THR A 204 0.68 -18.33 4.48
C THR A 204 -0.75 -18.10 4.92
N VAL A 205 -1.66 -18.18 3.96
CA VAL A 205 -3.03 -18.62 4.21
C VAL A 205 -2.93 -19.84 5.11
N GLY A 206 -3.57 -19.80 6.28
CA GLY A 206 -3.77 -21.00 7.08
C GLY A 206 -4.56 -22.02 6.30
N SER A 207 -3.88 -22.85 5.57
CA SER A 207 -4.22 -24.19 5.18
C SER A 207 -3.08 -25.06 5.70
N ASP A 208 -3.44 -26.05 6.50
CA ASP A 208 -2.57 -27.05 7.13
C ASP A 208 -1.85 -27.95 6.11
N GLU A 209 -1.28 -27.40 5.05
CA GLU A 209 -0.45 -28.17 4.11
C GLU A 209 0.85 -27.41 3.86
N GLY A 210 1.93 -28.11 4.18
CA GLY A 210 3.30 -27.60 4.16
C GLY A 210 3.78 -27.09 2.79
N PRO A 211 5.01 -26.55 2.74
CA PRO A 211 5.51 -25.80 1.60
C PRO A 211 5.70 -26.72 0.40
N THR A 212 4.82 -26.60 -0.60
CA THR A 212 4.99 -27.29 -1.88
C THR A 212 5.46 -26.33 -2.95
N SER A 213 6.62 -26.69 -3.47
CA SER A 213 7.18 -26.41 -4.79
C SER A 213 7.66 -24.97 -5.09
N ARG A 214 8.98 -24.86 -5.01
CA ARG A 214 9.79 -23.97 -5.84
C ARG A 214 9.52 -24.30 -7.30
N VAL A 215 9.05 -23.37 -8.08
CA VAL A 215 9.15 -23.43 -9.52
C VAL A 215 10.40 -22.64 -9.89
N HIS A 216 11.43 -23.38 -10.34
CA HIS A 216 12.58 -22.79 -11.03
C HIS A 216 12.20 -22.60 -12.50
N PHE A 217 12.37 -21.40 -13.02
CA PHE A 217 12.59 -21.13 -14.43
C PHE A 217 14.00 -20.62 -14.63
#